data_341a210c091f4d1066d573d0d7c68f57
#
_entry.id   341a210c091f4d1066d573d0d7c68f57
#
_cell.length_a   1.000
_cell.length_b   1.000
_cell.length_c   1.000
_cell.angle_alpha   90.00
_cell.angle_beta   90.00
_cell.angle_gamma   90.00
#
_symmetry.space_group_name_H-M   'P 1'
#
loop_
_entity.id
_entity.type
_entity.pdbx_description
1 polymer ?
#
loop_
_entity_poly.entity_id
_entity_poly.type
_entity_poly.pdbx_seq_one_letter_code
_entity_poly.pdbx_strand_id
1 'polypeptide(L)'
;MTTGLPDINNDDGARDGDVCVAGASTAEVLRLLSAGATGAILMALGEGPLRTKNLTERVPGYAPRTIYRYAGMLAELDVVEREEEPGVPSKVVHTLSDPCGTELYELVNRFADASLTRLPDGRIDAHAWASLGLLADLWEAGMVEDLACEPLSPTDLARGPHGLSYHQVNRRAGLFKASGLLSETEGPGRRRLYGLTEKTRRKMGLIAGIARWRHHHVVAEDEEGMTAAELATVLRVALPLVKLPAHAGKCMRLSILSDGDAGGDGEEVWVEVEADGTLHSCATPPGDPAGWGRGPIGAWITAMLDGDGQSVLIGDDEKLIGDSLAGFFETLWSPQPF
;
A
#
# COMPACT_ATOMS: atom_id res chain seq x y z
N MET A 1 -18.36 30.29 -3.88
CA MET A 1 -17.27 30.21 -4.85
C MET A 1 -16.93 28.73 -4.99
N THR A 2 -17.53 28.09 -5.96
CA THR A 2 -17.34 26.67 -6.30
C THR A 2 -16.04 26.54 -7.06
N THR A 3 -14.99 26.06 -6.44
CA THR A 3 -13.74 25.68 -7.13
C THR A 3 -14.01 24.39 -7.88
N GLY A 4 -14.22 24.53 -9.18
CA GLY A 4 -14.32 23.38 -10.08
C GLY A 4 -13.01 22.61 -10.12
N LEU A 5 -13.05 21.39 -9.58
CA LEU A 5 -12.03 20.39 -9.82
C LEU A 5 -12.10 19.99 -11.32
N PRO A 6 -10.98 19.69 -11.97
CA PRO A 6 -10.98 19.25 -13.36
C PRO A 6 -11.79 17.96 -13.48
N ASP A 7 -12.57 17.90 -14.56
CA ASP A 7 -13.43 16.79 -14.92
C ASP A 7 -12.57 15.54 -15.23
N ILE A 8 -12.52 14.59 -14.29
CA ILE A 8 -11.68 13.37 -14.36
C ILE A 8 -12.28 12.35 -15.35
N ASN A 9 -13.43 12.66 -15.95
CA ASN A 9 -14.12 11.74 -16.87
C ASN A 9 -13.64 11.82 -18.34
N ASN A 10 -12.60 12.60 -18.66
CA ASN A 10 -12.04 12.65 -20.00
C ASN A 10 -10.78 11.76 -20.09
N ASP A 11 -10.98 10.45 -19.96
CA ASP A 11 -9.95 9.42 -20.09
C ASP A 11 -9.82 8.96 -21.57
N ASP A 12 -9.56 9.91 -22.46
CA ASP A 12 -9.15 9.61 -23.85
C ASP A 12 -7.62 9.73 -24.04
N GLY A 13 -6.85 9.79 -22.95
CA GLY A 13 -5.41 10.02 -22.99
C GLY A 13 -4.56 9.11 -22.12
N ALA A 14 -5.12 8.07 -21.49
CA ALA A 14 -4.30 7.04 -20.87
C ALA A 14 -3.52 6.33 -21.98
N ARG A 15 -2.21 6.52 -22.01
CA ARG A 15 -1.30 5.81 -22.89
C ARG A 15 -1.63 4.34 -22.81
N ASP A 16 -1.93 3.73 -23.97
CA ASP A 16 -1.89 2.30 -24.20
C ASP A 16 -0.44 1.80 -23.96
N GLY A 17 -0.02 1.75 -22.70
CA GLY A 17 1.08 0.93 -22.27
C GLY A 17 0.46 -0.44 -22.04
N ASP A 18 0.80 -1.40 -22.87
CA ASP A 18 0.59 -2.79 -22.59
C ASP A 18 1.17 -3.04 -21.18
N VAL A 19 0.29 -3.14 -20.17
CA VAL A 19 0.68 -3.62 -18.85
C VAL A 19 1.02 -5.08 -19.08
N CYS A 20 2.31 -5.38 -19.13
CA CYS A 20 2.79 -6.75 -19.15
C CYS A 20 2.47 -7.33 -17.78
N VAL A 21 1.43 -8.12 -17.72
CA VAL A 21 0.78 -8.54 -16.47
C VAL A 21 1.61 -9.58 -15.73
N ALA A 22 2.40 -10.36 -16.46
CA ALA A 22 3.41 -11.24 -15.87
C ALA A 22 4.55 -10.38 -15.28
N GLY A 23 4.72 -10.40 -13.96
CA GLY A 23 5.73 -9.61 -13.26
C GLY A 23 5.29 -8.19 -12.86
N ALA A 24 3.98 -7.90 -12.81
CA ALA A 24 3.47 -6.58 -12.42
C ALA A 24 4.02 -6.12 -11.06
N SER A 25 4.60 -4.93 -10.98
CA SER A 25 5.12 -4.33 -9.74
C SER A 25 3.99 -3.97 -8.76
N THR A 26 4.33 -3.76 -7.48
CA THR A 26 3.36 -3.28 -6.47
C THR A 26 2.68 -1.99 -6.93
N ALA A 27 3.41 -1.09 -7.57
CA ALA A 27 2.86 0.15 -8.10
C ALA A 27 1.89 -0.07 -9.27
N GLU A 28 2.16 -1.03 -10.14
CA GLU A 28 1.25 -1.38 -11.25
C GLU A 28 -0.06 -1.98 -10.73
N VAL A 29 -0.01 -2.85 -9.72
CA VAL A 29 -1.23 -3.36 -9.06
C VAL A 29 -2.00 -2.21 -8.38
N LEU A 30 -1.32 -1.29 -7.70
CA LEU A 30 -1.97 -0.10 -7.14
C LEU A 30 -2.64 0.76 -8.22
N ARG A 31 -1.99 0.93 -9.38
CA ARG A 31 -2.58 1.65 -10.52
C ARG A 31 -3.79 0.93 -11.09
N LEU A 32 -3.72 -0.38 -11.22
CA LEU A 32 -4.86 -1.19 -11.66
C LEU A 32 -6.04 -1.02 -10.71
N LEU A 33 -5.83 -1.10 -9.39
CA LEU A 33 -6.86 -0.87 -8.38
C LEU A 33 -7.39 0.58 -8.41
N SER A 34 -6.53 1.56 -8.72
CA SER A 34 -6.90 2.97 -8.78
C SER A 34 -7.88 3.31 -9.90
N ALA A 35 -7.99 2.46 -10.90
CA ALA A 35 -8.93 2.63 -12.01
C ALA A 35 -10.41 2.61 -11.58
N GLY A 36 -10.69 2.41 -10.29
CA GLY A 36 -12.03 2.43 -9.71
C GLY A 36 -12.95 1.31 -10.20
N ALA A 37 -13.01 1.07 -11.52
CA ALA A 37 -13.75 -0.06 -12.10
C ALA A 37 -13.20 -1.40 -11.61
N THR A 38 -11.88 -1.55 -11.49
CA THR A 38 -11.23 -2.76 -10.98
C THR A 38 -11.65 -3.09 -9.57
N GLY A 39 -11.53 -2.11 -8.66
CA GLY A 39 -11.96 -2.28 -7.28
C GLY A 39 -13.46 -2.61 -7.18
N ALA A 40 -14.30 -1.93 -7.96
CA ALA A 40 -15.73 -2.20 -7.99
C ALA A 40 -16.07 -3.61 -8.55
N ILE A 41 -15.31 -4.09 -9.56
CA ILE A 41 -15.43 -5.46 -10.08
C ILE A 41 -15.07 -6.48 -9.01
N LEU A 42 -13.93 -6.31 -8.33
CA LEU A 42 -13.50 -7.20 -7.24
C LEU A 42 -14.56 -7.26 -6.13
N MET A 43 -15.05 -6.10 -5.68
CA MET A 43 -16.09 -6.04 -4.65
C MET A 43 -17.38 -6.72 -5.08
N ALA A 44 -17.80 -6.58 -6.35
CA ALA A 44 -19.01 -7.24 -6.87
C ALA A 44 -18.85 -8.77 -6.98
N LEU A 45 -17.69 -9.24 -7.41
CA LEU A 45 -17.38 -10.67 -7.54
C LEU A 45 -17.14 -11.34 -6.18
N GLY A 46 -16.73 -10.61 -5.16
CA GLY A 46 -16.63 -11.11 -3.78
C GLY A 46 -17.98 -11.52 -3.19
N GLU A 47 -19.11 -11.03 -3.74
CA GLU A 47 -20.47 -11.48 -3.37
C GLU A 47 -20.88 -12.79 -4.07
N GLY A 48 -20.12 -13.23 -5.08
CA GLY A 48 -20.33 -14.47 -5.83
C GLY A 48 -20.18 -14.31 -7.35
N PRO A 49 -20.27 -15.43 -8.10
CA PRO A 49 -20.14 -15.43 -9.54
C PRO A 49 -21.18 -14.57 -10.25
N LEU A 50 -20.76 -13.80 -11.25
CA LEU A 50 -21.66 -12.91 -12.00
C LEU A 50 -21.52 -13.13 -13.50
N ARG A 51 -22.66 -13.23 -14.19
CA ARG A 51 -22.68 -13.12 -15.66
C ARG A 51 -22.27 -11.71 -16.08
N THR A 52 -21.66 -11.59 -17.25
CA THR A 52 -21.20 -10.30 -17.79
C THR A 52 -22.26 -9.19 -17.72
N LYS A 53 -23.53 -9.52 -18.04
CA LYS A 53 -24.65 -8.55 -17.95
C LYS A 53 -24.86 -8.10 -16.50
N ASN A 54 -24.89 -9.05 -15.57
CA ASN A 54 -25.13 -8.76 -14.15
C ASN A 54 -23.96 -7.98 -13.54
N LEU A 55 -22.72 -8.27 -13.98
CA LEU A 55 -21.53 -7.52 -13.57
C LEU A 55 -21.65 -6.05 -13.98
N THR A 56 -22.10 -5.76 -15.22
CA THR A 56 -22.31 -4.38 -15.67
C THR A 56 -23.42 -3.65 -14.92
N GLU A 57 -24.46 -4.37 -14.49
CA GLU A 57 -25.54 -3.81 -13.66
C GLU A 57 -25.09 -3.58 -12.21
N ARG A 58 -24.20 -4.45 -11.70
CA ARG A 58 -23.70 -4.40 -10.31
C ARG A 58 -22.59 -3.34 -10.11
N VAL A 59 -21.91 -2.96 -11.19
CA VAL A 59 -20.83 -1.95 -11.20
C VAL A 59 -21.31 -0.68 -11.94
N PRO A 60 -22.29 0.06 -11.37
CA PRO A 60 -22.83 1.25 -12.02
C PRO A 60 -21.81 2.39 -12.04
N GLY A 61 -21.94 3.29 -13.00
CA GLY A 61 -21.07 4.46 -13.16
C GLY A 61 -19.92 4.24 -14.13
N TYR A 62 -19.74 3.02 -14.66
CA TYR A 62 -18.75 2.72 -15.70
C TYR A 62 -19.43 2.18 -16.95
N ALA A 63 -18.87 2.56 -18.12
CA ALA A 63 -19.35 2.02 -19.39
C ALA A 63 -19.10 0.50 -19.48
N PRO A 64 -19.98 -0.29 -20.11
CA PRO A 64 -19.79 -1.74 -20.26
C PRO A 64 -18.41 -2.11 -20.85
N ARG A 65 -17.94 -1.36 -21.84
CA ARG A 65 -16.60 -1.54 -22.45
C ARG A 65 -15.47 -1.41 -21.41
N THR A 66 -15.59 -0.47 -20.49
CA THR A 66 -14.62 -0.26 -19.40
C THR A 66 -14.59 -1.48 -18.46
N ILE A 67 -15.77 -1.96 -18.07
CA ILE A 67 -15.91 -3.14 -17.20
C ILE A 67 -15.30 -4.38 -17.88
N TYR A 68 -15.59 -4.60 -19.17
CA TYR A 68 -15.02 -5.72 -19.92
C TYR A 68 -13.50 -5.65 -20.03
N ARG A 69 -12.95 -4.46 -20.26
CA ARG A 69 -11.49 -4.26 -20.32
C ARG A 69 -10.84 -4.63 -18.99
N TYR A 70 -11.33 -4.09 -17.86
CA TYR A 70 -10.72 -4.35 -16.55
C TYR A 70 -10.99 -5.77 -16.05
N ALA A 71 -12.13 -6.37 -16.34
CA ALA A 71 -12.35 -7.78 -16.07
C ALA A 71 -11.40 -8.68 -16.90
N GLY A 72 -11.06 -8.26 -18.13
CA GLY A 72 -10.03 -8.90 -18.94
C GLY A 72 -8.64 -8.81 -18.31
N MET A 73 -8.22 -7.62 -17.87
CA MET A 73 -6.93 -7.41 -17.18
C MET A 73 -6.84 -8.23 -15.88
N LEU A 74 -7.92 -8.32 -15.11
CA LEU A 74 -7.97 -9.18 -13.92
C LEU A 74 -7.88 -10.67 -14.28
N ALA A 75 -8.41 -11.09 -15.43
CA ALA A 75 -8.29 -12.46 -15.90
C ALA A 75 -6.84 -12.78 -16.40
N GLU A 76 -6.15 -11.81 -16.96
CA GLU A 76 -4.72 -11.94 -17.35
C GLU A 76 -3.80 -12.06 -16.12
N LEU A 77 -4.24 -11.57 -14.96
CA LEU A 77 -3.56 -11.73 -13.65
C LEU A 77 -4.01 -12.99 -12.90
N ASP A 78 -4.79 -13.84 -13.51
CA ASP A 78 -5.41 -15.00 -12.86
C ASP A 78 -6.27 -14.65 -11.62
N VAL A 79 -6.67 -13.37 -11.46
CA VAL A 79 -7.54 -12.91 -10.38
C VAL A 79 -9.00 -13.25 -10.63
N VAL A 80 -9.40 -13.31 -11.91
CA VAL A 80 -10.76 -13.60 -12.34
C VAL A 80 -10.77 -14.73 -13.35
N GLU A 81 -11.51 -15.77 -13.06
CA GLU A 81 -11.81 -16.84 -14.02
C GLU A 81 -13.00 -16.44 -14.90
N ARG A 82 -12.94 -16.85 -16.16
CA ARG A 82 -14.01 -16.62 -17.15
C ARG A 82 -14.45 -17.94 -17.73
N GLU A 83 -15.65 -18.35 -17.42
CA GLU A 83 -16.24 -19.59 -17.91
C GLU A 83 -17.36 -19.29 -18.90
N GLU A 84 -17.35 -19.98 -20.06
CA GLU A 84 -18.44 -19.89 -21.04
C GLU A 84 -19.50 -20.92 -20.75
N GLU A 85 -20.69 -20.49 -20.35
CA GLU A 85 -21.87 -21.35 -20.27
C GLU A 85 -22.40 -21.63 -21.68
N PRO A 86 -22.59 -22.92 -22.05
CA PRO A 86 -23.17 -23.28 -23.35
C PRO A 86 -24.58 -22.73 -23.50
N GLY A 87 -24.86 -22.14 -24.68
CA GLY A 87 -26.17 -21.58 -25.00
C GLY A 87 -26.13 -20.71 -26.25
N VAL A 88 -27.29 -20.24 -26.71
CA VAL A 88 -27.37 -19.29 -27.84
C VAL A 88 -28.16 -18.07 -27.37
N PRO A 89 -27.51 -16.91 -27.21
CA PRO A 89 -26.06 -16.69 -27.24
C PRO A 89 -25.32 -17.33 -26.05
N SER A 90 -24.04 -17.64 -26.22
CA SER A 90 -23.18 -18.08 -25.12
C SER A 90 -23.12 -16.99 -24.03
N LYS A 91 -22.99 -17.41 -22.78
CA LYS A 91 -22.95 -16.52 -21.64
C LYS A 91 -21.60 -16.71 -20.94
N VAL A 92 -20.96 -15.60 -20.60
CA VAL A 92 -19.71 -15.61 -19.83
C VAL A 92 -20.04 -15.33 -18.38
N VAL A 93 -19.57 -16.19 -17.49
CA VAL A 93 -19.59 -16.03 -16.03
C VAL A 93 -18.20 -15.65 -15.58
N HIS A 94 -18.13 -14.67 -14.71
CA HIS A 94 -16.90 -14.21 -14.06
C HIS A 94 -16.93 -14.65 -12.60
N THR A 95 -15.84 -15.22 -12.12
CA THR A 95 -15.68 -15.69 -10.73
C THR A 95 -14.31 -15.25 -10.24
N LEU A 96 -14.17 -14.95 -8.96
CA LEU A 96 -12.82 -14.81 -8.38
C LEU A 96 -12.15 -16.18 -8.43
N SER A 97 -10.91 -16.22 -8.89
CA SER A 97 -10.09 -17.43 -8.83
C SER A 97 -9.72 -17.76 -7.38
N ASP A 98 -9.49 -19.02 -7.10
CA ASP A 98 -9.06 -19.49 -5.78
C ASP A 98 -7.65 -20.11 -5.91
N PRO A 99 -6.66 -19.66 -5.10
CA PRO A 99 -6.76 -18.63 -4.05
C PRO A 99 -6.48 -17.19 -4.52
N CYS A 100 -5.93 -16.97 -5.72
CA CYS A 100 -5.36 -15.69 -6.17
C CYS A 100 -6.36 -14.53 -6.10
N GLY A 101 -7.54 -14.69 -6.72
CA GLY A 101 -8.57 -13.65 -6.73
C GLY A 101 -9.21 -13.45 -5.37
N THR A 102 -9.43 -14.55 -4.63
CA THR A 102 -10.02 -14.49 -3.30
C THR A 102 -9.13 -13.73 -2.32
N GLU A 103 -7.83 -14.01 -2.28
CA GLU A 103 -6.88 -13.30 -1.41
C GLU A 103 -6.77 -11.82 -1.76
N LEU A 104 -6.72 -11.47 -3.05
CA LEU A 104 -6.70 -10.06 -3.45
C LEU A 104 -8.00 -9.34 -3.04
N TYR A 105 -9.15 -9.99 -3.21
CA TYR A 105 -10.44 -9.43 -2.78
C TYR A 105 -10.44 -9.19 -1.27
N GLU A 106 -10.05 -10.16 -0.45
CA GLU A 106 -10.01 -10.03 1.01
C GLU A 106 -9.10 -8.89 1.46
N LEU A 107 -7.90 -8.79 0.87
CA LEU A 107 -6.98 -7.69 1.11
C LEU A 107 -7.61 -6.33 0.79
N VAL A 108 -8.19 -6.20 -0.40
CA VAL A 108 -8.80 -4.95 -0.86
C VAL A 108 -10.03 -4.60 -0.03
N ASN A 109 -10.88 -5.58 0.32
CA ASN A 109 -12.05 -5.37 1.15
C ASN A 109 -11.65 -4.90 2.56
N ARG A 110 -10.68 -5.57 3.18
CA ARG A 110 -10.14 -5.18 4.50
C ARG A 110 -9.56 -3.77 4.49
N PHE A 111 -8.80 -3.44 3.44
CA PHE A 111 -8.26 -2.08 3.27
C PHE A 111 -9.38 -1.05 3.05
N ALA A 112 -10.39 -1.40 2.28
CA ALA A 112 -11.55 -0.54 2.02
C ALA A 112 -12.26 -0.17 3.32
N ASP A 113 -12.48 -1.13 4.20
CA ASP A 113 -13.11 -0.92 5.51
C ASP A 113 -12.25 -0.04 6.44
N ALA A 114 -10.93 -0.21 6.38
CA ALA A 114 -9.99 0.50 7.25
C ALA A 114 -9.64 1.91 6.77
N SER A 115 -9.70 2.20 5.46
CA SER A 115 -8.98 3.36 4.88
C SER A 115 -9.72 4.11 3.79
N LEU A 116 -10.82 3.59 3.25
CA LEU A 116 -11.56 4.21 2.16
C LEU A 116 -12.93 4.73 2.60
N THR A 117 -13.34 5.82 1.98
CA THR A 117 -14.66 6.39 2.22
C THR A 117 -15.72 5.54 1.51
N ARG A 118 -16.66 4.99 2.27
CA ARG A 118 -17.86 4.35 1.74
C ARG A 118 -18.97 5.38 1.55
N LEU A 119 -19.65 5.28 0.43
CA LEU A 119 -20.87 6.04 0.16
C LEU A 119 -22.05 5.41 0.92
N PRO A 120 -23.19 6.15 1.10
CA PRO A 120 -24.37 5.64 1.80
C PRO A 120 -24.95 4.35 1.21
N ASP A 121 -24.69 4.06 -0.06
CA ASP A 121 -25.10 2.84 -0.76
C ASP A 121 -24.08 1.67 -0.61
N GLY A 122 -23.07 1.83 0.25
CA GLY A 122 -22.03 0.83 0.52
C GLY A 122 -20.88 0.81 -0.49
N ARG A 123 -20.98 1.52 -1.61
CA ARG A 123 -19.90 1.62 -2.59
C ARG A 123 -18.75 2.45 -2.06
N ILE A 124 -17.56 2.17 -2.57
CA ILE A 124 -16.37 2.98 -2.28
C ILE A 124 -16.35 4.17 -3.23
N ASP A 125 -16.04 5.36 -2.69
CA ASP A 125 -15.90 6.58 -3.45
C ASP A 125 -14.81 6.44 -4.54
N ALA A 126 -15.12 6.86 -5.76
CA ALA A 126 -14.19 6.84 -6.89
C ALA A 126 -12.90 7.64 -6.61
N HIS A 127 -12.99 8.75 -5.87
CA HIS A 127 -11.81 9.52 -5.46
C HIS A 127 -10.91 8.77 -4.48
N ALA A 128 -11.51 7.91 -3.64
CA ALA A 128 -10.75 7.06 -2.73
C ALA A 128 -9.90 6.05 -3.52
N TRP A 129 -10.46 5.42 -4.56
CA TRP A 129 -9.71 4.57 -5.49
C TRP A 129 -8.62 5.35 -6.23
N ALA A 130 -8.95 6.49 -6.81
CA ALA A 130 -7.98 7.31 -7.55
C ALA A 130 -6.75 7.70 -6.71
N SER A 131 -6.90 7.82 -5.39
CA SER A 131 -5.79 8.11 -4.49
C SER A 131 -4.72 7.00 -4.44
N LEU A 132 -5.05 5.77 -4.87
CA LEU A 132 -4.07 4.66 -4.96
C LEU A 132 -3.10 4.86 -6.13
N GLY A 133 -3.57 5.40 -7.26
CA GLY A 133 -2.68 5.74 -8.38
C GLY A 133 -1.68 6.82 -8.00
N LEU A 134 -2.12 7.83 -7.26
CA LEU A 134 -1.20 8.85 -6.73
C LEU A 134 -0.24 8.29 -5.68
N LEU A 135 -0.67 7.30 -4.89
CA LEU A 135 0.22 6.59 -3.98
C LEU A 135 1.28 5.77 -4.73
N ALA A 136 0.88 5.09 -5.82
CA ALA A 136 1.83 4.39 -6.69
C ALA A 136 2.87 5.36 -7.27
N ASP A 137 2.44 6.53 -7.74
CA ASP A 137 3.35 7.56 -8.25
C ASP A 137 4.28 8.15 -7.17
N LEU A 138 3.78 8.28 -5.94
CA LEU A 138 4.56 8.74 -4.78
C LEU A 138 5.62 7.70 -4.39
N TRP A 139 5.23 6.41 -4.44
CA TRP A 139 6.08 5.26 -4.17
C TRP A 139 7.21 5.14 -5.21
N GLU A 140 6.88 5.04 -6.50
CA GLU A 140 7.86 4.92 -7.58
C GLU A 140 8.80 6.14 -7.70
N ALA A 141 8.33 7.32 -7.28
CA ALA A 141 9.18 8.50 -7.23
C ALA A 141 10.21 8.46 -6.09
N GLY A 142 10.22 7.43 -5.24
CA GLY A 142 11.06 7.34 -4.05
C GLY A 142 10.73 8.34 -2.95
N MET A 143 9.72 9.20 -3.16
CA MET A 143 9.38 10.25 -2.19
C MET A 143 8.81 9.68 -0.88
N VAL A 144 8.26 8.46 -0.90
CA VAL A 144 7.83 7.78 0.33
C VAL A 144 9.02 7.45 1.20
N GLU A 145 10.10 6.93 0.60
CA GLU A 145 11.34 6.59 1.28
C GLU A 145 12.00 7.83 1.88
N ASP A 146 12.17 8.89 1.08
CA ASP A 146 12.76 10.16 1.52
C ASP A 146 11.99 10.76 2.71
N LEU A 147 10.64 10.68 2.69
CA LEU A 147 9.75 11.25 3.70
C LEU A 147 9.42 10.30 4.87
N ALA A 148 9.97 9.10 4.87
CA ALA A 148 9.64 8.08 5.86
C ALA A 148 10.01 8.50 7.29
N CYS A 149 11.20 9.12 7.45
CA CYS A 149 11.75 9.50 8.75
C CYS A 149 11.31 10.89 9.22
N GLU A 150 11.35 11.88 8.32
CA GLU A 150 11.07 13.27 8.69
C GLU A 150 10.50 14.11 7.54
N PRO A 151 9.81 15.21 7.84
CA PRO A 151 9.40 16.16 6.82
C PRO A 151 10.60 16.86 6.16
N LEU A 152 10.62 16.91 4.82
CA LEU A 152 11.71 17.48 4.03
C LEU A 152 11.25 18.68 3.20
N SER A 153 12.21 19.58 2.94
CA SER A 153 11.98 20.69 2.00
C SER A 153 12.02 20.20 0.55
N PRO A 154 11.38 20.92 -0.41
CA PRO A 154 11.48 20.58 -1.82
C PRO A 154 12.93 20.53 -2.33
N THR A 155 13.81 21.33 -1.73
CA THR A 155 15.24 21.35 -2.08
C THR A 155 15.95 20.10 -1.59
N ASP A 156 15.62 19.61 -0.40
CA ASP A 156 16.22 18.39 0.16
C ASP A 156 15.71 17.16 -0.58
N LEU A 157 14.42 17.08 -0.89
CA LEU A 157 13.85 16.05 -1.77
C LEU A 157 14.48 16.01 -3.17
N ALA A 158 14.81 17.18 -3.74
CA ALA A 158 15.47 17.24 -5.04
C ALA A 158 16.95 16.85 -5.00
N ARG A 159 17.55 16.77 -3.81
CA ARG A 159 18.92 16.27 -3.58
C ARG A 159 18.96 14.78 -3.25
N GLY A 160 17.81 14.18 -3.00
CA GLY A 160 17.69 12.75 -2.71
C GLY A 160 18.20 11.87 -3.85
N PRO A 161 18.35 10.57 -3.60
CA PRO A 161 18.95 9.61 -4.53
C PRO A 161 18.10 9.35 -5.80
N HIS A 162 16.85 9.76 -5.80
CA HIS A 162 15.88 9.42 -6.86
C HIS A 162 15.97 10.32 -8.10
N GLY A 163 16.92 11.28 -8.15
CA GLY A 163 17.21 12.10 -9.33
C GLY A 163 16.10 13.07 -9.75
N LEU A 164 15.17 13.41 -8.85
CA LEU A 164 14.09 14.34 -9.12
C LEU A 164 14.62 15.78 -9.16
N SER A 165 14.32 16.52 -10.22
CA SER A 165 14.57 17.95 -10.23
C SER A 165 13.65 18.71 -9.27
N TYR A 166 14.08 19.86 -8.75
CA TYR A 166 13.27 20.74 -7.90
C TYR A 166 11.88 21.05 -8.50
N HIS A 167 11.81 21.24 -9.82
CA HIS A 167 10.54 21.50 -10.51
C HIS A 167 9.61 20.28 -10.49
N GLN A 168 10.16 19.09 -10.71
CA GLN A 168 9.39 17.83 -10.63
C GLN A 168 8.88 17.58 -9.21
N VAL A 169 9.72 17.80 -8.18
CA VAL A 169 9.32 17.70 -6.77
C VAL A 169 8.18 18.64 -6.47
N ASN A 170 8.29 19.94 -6.79
CA ASN A 170 7.23 20.90 -6.51
C ASN A 170 5.91 20.56 -7.20
N ARG A 171 5.95 20.16 -8.47
CA ARG A 171 4.74 19.76 -9.21
C ARG A 171 4.07 18.55 -8.57
N ARG A 172 4.84 17.49 -8.26
CA ARG A 172 4.33 16.26 -7.64
C ARG A 172 3.83 16.52 -6.23
N ALA A 173 4.61 17.20 -5.39
CA ALA A 173 4.21 17.54 -4.03
C ALA A 173 2.90 18.34 -3.98
N GLY A 174 2.68 19.24 -4.94
CA GLY A 174 1.41 19.96 -5.08
C GLY A 174 0.21 19.04 -5.31
N LEU A 175 0.36 18.04 -6.21
CA LEU A 175 -0.67 17.05 -6.49
C LEU A 175 -0.92 16.14 -5.27
N PHE A 176 0.14 15.62 -4.66
CA PHE A 176 0.06 14.74 -3.49
C PHE A 176 -0.54 15.47 -2.26
N LYS A 177 -0.22 16.75 -2.08
CA LYS A 177 -0.86 17.59 -1.06
C LYS A 177 -2.35 17.76 -1.34
N ALA A 178 -2.74 18.09 -2.57
CA ALA A 178 -4.15 18.26 -2.97
C ALA A 178 -4.96 16.96 -2.76
N SER A 179 -4.34 15.78 -2.92
CA SER A 179 -4.97 14.47 -2.67
C SER A 179 -4.94 14.04 -1.19
N GLY A 180 -4.32 14.84 -0.31
CA GLY A 180 -4.18 14.53 1.10
C GLY A 180 -3.13 13.43 1.42
N LEU A 181 -2.25 13.12 0.48
CA LEU A 181 -1.14 12.19 0.72
C LEU A 181 0.03 12.87 1.46
N LEU A 182 0.26 14.15 1.18
CA LEU A 182 1.27 14.95 1.87
C LEU A 182 0.61 16.07 2.68
N SER A 183 1.21 16.37 3.82
CA SER A 183 0.98 17.60 4.58
C SER A 183 2.07 18.61 4.27
N GLU A 184 1.78 19.89 4.49
CA GLU A 184 2.75 20.97 4.41
C GLU A 184 2.82 21.66 5.75
N THR A 185 4.02 21.84 6.26
CA THR A 185 4.31 22.53 7.52
C THR A 185 5.38 23.60 7.30
N GLU A 186 5.43 24.57 8.22
CA GLU A 186 6.50 25.58 8.21
C GLU A 186 7.64 25.12 9.12
N GLY A 187 8.82 24.95 8.53
CA GLY A 187 10.03 24.60 9.25
C GLY A 187 10.90 25.81 9.63
N PRO A 188 12.09 25.59 10.20
CA PRO A 188 13.01 26.65 10.59
C PRO A 188 13.31 27.62 9.44
N GLY A 189 13.27 28.92 9.75
CA GLY A 189 13.50 29.97 8.75
C GLY A 189 12.40 30.13 7.72
N ARG A 190 11.16 29.73 8.07
CA ARG A 190 9.97 29.77 7.21
C ARG A 190 10.10 28.89 5.96
N ARG A 191 10.88 27.82 6.04
CA ARG A 191 10.99 26.85 4.96
C ARG A 191 9.72 26.00 4.91
N ARG A 192 9.22 25.78 3.70
CA ARG A 192 8.15 24.82 3.47
C ARG A 192 8.70 23.41 3.62
N LEU A 193 8.07 22.57 4.42
CA LEU A 193 8.38 21.15 4.59
C LEU A 193 7.16 20.32 4.19
N TYR A 194 7.40 19.23 3.48
CA TYR A 194 6.41 18.20 3.18
C TYR A 194 6.64 16.99 4.07
N GLY A 195 5.56 16.41 4.57
CA GLY A 195 5.58 15.17 5.33
C GLY A 195 4.43 14.26 4.91
N LEU A 196 4.57 12.96 5.17
CA LEU A 196 3.51 11.99 4.93
C LEU A 196 2.37 12.21 5.91
N THR A 197 1.12 12.19 5.41
CA THR A 197 -0.05 12.25 6.28
C THR A 197 -0.28 10.91 6.97
N GLU A 198 -1.05 10.89 8.06
CA GLU A 198 -1.51 9.66 8.71
C GLU A 198 -2.28 8.77 7.72
N LYS A 199 -3.11 9.39 6.87
CA LYS A 199 -3.83 8.68 5.79
C LYS A 199 -2.89 7.92 4.86
N THR A 200 -1.74 8.50 4.51
CA THR A 200 -0.72 7.84 3.67
C THR A 200 -0.03 6.72 4.44
N ARG A 201 0.34 6.97 5.69
CA ARG A 201 0.98 5.96 6.55
C ARG A 201 0.13 4.71 6.73
N ARG A 202 -1.18 4.87 6.92
CA ARG A 202 -2.12 3.74 7.02
C ARG A 202 -2.24 2.90 5.74
N LYS A 203 -1.92 3.48 4.58
CA LYS A 203 -1.92 2.73 3.31
C LYS A 203 -0.74 1.76 3.16
N MET A 204 0.23 1.80 4.05
CA MET A 204 1.38 0.89 4.02
C MET A 204 0.97 -0.58 4.20
N GLY A 205 -0.09 -0.85 4.95
CA GLY A 205 -0.67 -2.19 5.06
C GLY A 205 -1.13 -2.75 3.70
N LEU A 206 -1.74 -1.92 2.85
CA LEU A 206 -2.11 -2.34 1.49
C LEU A 206 -0.88 -2.62 0.63
N ILE A 207 0.17 -1.79 0.71
CA ILE A 207 1.42 -2.00 -0.04
C ILE A 207 2.06 -3.33 0.35
N ALA A 208 2.21 -3.59 1.66
CA ALA A 208 2.74 -4.86 2.14
C ALA A 208 1.87 -6.06 1.72
N GLY A 209 0.55 -5.91 1.79
CA GLY A 209 -0.39 -6.94 1.38
C GLY A 209 -0.33 -7.26 -0.11
N ILE A 210 -0.25 -6.24 -0.97
CA ILE A 210 -0.07 -6.42 -2.42
C ILE A 210 1.26 -7.10 -2.72
N ALA A 211 2.35 -6.72 -2.03
CA ALA A 211 3.64 -7.34 -2.21
C ALA A 211 3.62 -8.84 -1.86
N ARG A 212 2.96 -9.23 -0.74
CA ARG A 212 2.75 -10.62 -0.37
C ARG A 212 1.92 -11.37 -1.41
N TRP A 213 0.80 -10.80 -1.82
CA TRP A 213 -0.07 -11.40 -2.83
C TRP A 213 0.68 -11.61 -4.15
N ARG A 214 1.46 -10.63 -4.61
CA ARG A 214 2.31 -10.76 -5.79
C ARG A 214 3.32 -11.89 -5.66
N HIS A 215 4.04 -11.94 -4.55
CA HIS A 215 5.03 -12.99 -4.29
C HIS A 215 4.42 -14.40 -4.38
N HIS A 216 3.19 -14.57 -3.92
CA HIS A 216 2.52 -15.86 -3.93
C HIS A 216 1.90 -16.23 -5.30
N HIS A 217 1.49 -15.26 -6.10
CA HIS A 217 0.61 -15.53 -7.25
C HIS A 217 1.08 -14.97 -8.59
N VAL A 218 1.94 -13.97 -8.60
CA VAL A 218 2.26 -13.21 -9.83
C VAL A 218 3.74 -13.28 -10.21
N VAL A 219 4.60 -13.35 -9.20
CA VAL A 219 6.06 -13.33 -9.40
C VAL A 219 6.57 -14.75 -9.64
N ALA A 220 7.54 -14.91 -10.56
CA ALA A 220 8.21 -16.18 -10.74
C ALA A 220 8.95 -16.58 -9.44
N GLU A 221 9.11 -17.89 -9.20
CA GLU A 221 9.71 -18.42 -7.97
C GLU A 221 11.09 -17.81 -7.62
N ASP A 222 11.80 -17.28 -8.63
CA ASP A 222 13.14 -16.69 -8.48
C ASP A 222 13.13 -15.17 -8.27
N GLU A 223 11.95 -14.50 -8.25
CA GLU A 223 11.84 -13.06 -8.09
C GLU A 223 11.29 -12.68 -6.71
N GLU A 224 11.90 -11.69 -6.06
CA GLU A 224 11.40 -11.14 -4.79
C GLU A 224 10.15 -10.28 -5.02
N GLY A 225 9.08 -10.56 -4.28
CA GLY A 225 7.84 -9.76 -4.34
C GLY A 225 8.02 -8.34 -3.78
N MET A 226 8.98 -8.15 -2.87
CA MET A 226 9.37 -6.88 -2.24
C MET A 226 10.82 -7.02 -1.78
N THR A 227 11.60 -5.96 -1.89
CA THR A 227 12.98 -5.92 -1.38
C THR A 227 13.01 -5.60 0.13
N ALA A 228 14.11 -5.93 0.80
CA ALA A 228 14.33 -5.57 2.20
C ALA A 228 14.27 -4.05 2.42
N ALA A 229 14.80 -3.25 1.48
CA ALA A 229 14.75 -1.79 1.52
C ALA A 229 13.30 -1.24 1.40
N GLU A 230 12.50 -1.80 0.51
CA GLU A 230 11.08 -1.45 0.39
C GLU A 230 10.31 -1.78 1.66
N LEU A 231 10.53 -2.95 2.26
CA LEU A 231 9.88 -3.32 3.52
C LEU A 231 10.36 -2.43 4.68
N ALA A 232 11.66 -2.10 4.75
CA ALA A 232 12.17 -1.13 5.71
C ALA A 232 11.47 0.23 5.56
N THR A 233 11.23 0.67 4.34
CA THR A 233 10.46 1.89 4.05
C THR A 233 9.02 1.77 4.55
N VAL A 234 8.33 0.67 4.27
CA VAL A 234 6.96 0.40 4.79
C VAL A 234 6.92 0.50 6.31
N LEU A 235 7.88 -0.16 6.98
CA LEU A 235 7.99 -0.10 8.45
C LEU A 235 8.23 1.32 8.93
N ARG A 236 9.24 2.02 8.43
CA ARG A 236 9.56 3.41 8.82
C ARG A 236 8.35 4.34 8.68
N VAL A 237 7.60 4.18 7.61
CA VAL A 237 6.40 5.00 7.36
C VAL A 237 5.26 4.66 8.32
N ALA A 238 5.11 3.40 8.70
CA ALA A 238 4.04 2.94 9.59
C ALA A 238 4.34 3.21 11.08
N LEU A 239 5.62 3.23 11.49
CA LEU A 239 6.04 3.42 12.88
C LEU A 239 5.29 4.52 13.65
N PRO A 240 5.15 5.77 13.12
CA PRO A 240 4.48 6.84 13.86
C PRO A 240 2.99 6.62 14.14
N LEU A 241 2.39 5.59 13.57
CA LEU A 241 1.01 5.21 13.85
C LEU A 241 0.89 4.39 15.15
N VAL A 242 1.97 3.74 15.58
CA VAL A 242 1.98 2.84 16.74
C VAL A 242 2.35 3.64 18.00
N LYS A 243 1.62 3.39 19.08
CA LYS A 243 1.88 4.03 20.38
C LYS A 243 2.10 2.99 21.48
N LEU A 244 3.27 3.03 22.08
CA LEU A 244 3.70 2.13 23.16
C LEU A 244 4.13 2.92 24.40
N PRO A 245 3.22 3.61 25.11
CA PRO A 245 3.58 4.46 26.25
C PRO A 245 4.27 3.70 27.37
N ALA A 246 4.02 2.40 27.53
CA ALA A 246 4.68 1.55 28.52
C ALA A 246 6.18 1.33 28.24
N HIS A 247 6.64 1.64 27.03
CA HIS A 247 8.01 1.45 26.57
C HIS A 247 8.74 2.79 26.26
N ALA A 248 8.18 3.93 26.67
CA ALA A 248 8.76 5.24 26.44
C ALA A 248 10.24 5.31 26.84
N GLY A 249 11.06 5.92 26.00
CA GLY A 249 12.52 6.05 26.20
C GLY A 249 13.34 4.82 25.85
N LYS A 250 12.72 3.72 25.38
CA LYS A 250 13.44 2.55 24.88
C LYS A 250 13.76 2.70 23.40
N CYS A 251 14.78 1.97 22.94
CA CYS A 251 15.03 1.78 21.52
C CYS A 251 15.07 0.30 21.15
N MET A 252 14.78 0.02 19.88
CA MET A 252 14.84 -1.34 19.34
C MET A 252 15.45 -1.34 17.94
N ARG A 253 15.94 -2.52 17.53
CA ARG A 253 16.49 -2.75 16.21
C ARG A 253 15.66 -3.82 15.49
N LEU A 254 15.22 -3.53 14.28
CA LEU A 254 14.50 -4.44 13.40
C LEU A 254 15.40 -4.76 12.20
N SER A 255 15.81 -6.02 12.06
CA SER A 255 16.69 -6.47 10.96
C SER A 255 15.87 -7.29 9.98
N ILE A 256 15.81 -6.82 8.75
CA ILE A 256 15.05 -7.41 7.64
C ILE A 256 16.04 -8.11 6.74
N LEU A 257 15.89 -9.41 6.56
CA LEU A 257 16.75 -10.24 5.73
C LEU A 257 16.07 -10.48 4.37
N SER A 258 16.84 -10.46 3.29
CA SER A 258 16.36 -10.94 1.99
C SER A 258 16.00 -12.43 2.06
N ASP A 259 14.95 -12.83 1.35
CA ASP A 259 14.54 -14.23 1.30
C ASP A 259 15.61 -15.03 0.54
N GLY A 260 16.20 -16.05 1.19
CA GLY A 260 17.25 -16.89 0.63
C GLY A 260 18.66 -16.67 1.16
N ASP A 261 18.93 -15.57 1.85
CA ASP A 261 20.28 -15.26 2.34
C ASP A 261 20.39 -15.41 3.86
N ALA A 262 20.83 -16.58 4.30
CA ALA A 262 21.06 -16.84 5.74
C ALA A 262 22.21 -16.00 6.35
N GLY A 263 22.92 -15.21 5.55
CA GLY A 263 24.09 -14.42 5.97
C GLY A 263 24.28 -13.10 5.20
N GLY A 264 23.33 -12.72 4.35
CA GLY A 264 23.44 -11.51 3.52
C GLY A 264 23.22 -10.20 4.28
N ASP A 265 23.58 -9.11 3.63
CA ASP A 265 23.37 -7.73 4.09
C ASP A 265 21.87 -7.42 4.07
N GLY A 266 21.24 -7.52 5.25
CA GLY A 266 19.86 -7.11 5.46
C GLY A 266 19.75 -5.62 5.70
N GLU A 267 18.52 -5.10 5.61
CA GLU A 267 18.20 -3.73 6.02
C GLU A 267 17.96 -3.66 7.53
N GLU A 268 18.44 -2.58 8.14
CA GLU A 268 18.20 -2.29 9.56
C GLU A 268 17.30 -1.07 9.73
N VAL A 269 16.30 -1.20 10.59
CA VAL A 269 15.46 -0.10 11.04
C VAL A 269 15.66 0.09 12.54
N TRP A 270 16.26 1.21 12.89
CA TRP A 270 16.38 1.63 14.28
C TRP A 270 15.16 2.44 14.69
N VAL A 271 14.61 2.12 15.85
CA VAL A 271 13.34 2.67 16.32
C VAL A 271 13.51 3.16 17.74
N GLU A 272 13.08 4.39 18.00
CA GLU A 272 12.98 4.98 19.34
C GLU A 272 11.51 5.11 19.72
N VAL A 273 11.20 4.84 20.99
CA VAL A 273 9.88 5.10 21.58
C VAL A 273 9.95 6.44 22.28
N GLU A 274 9.29 7.45 21.72
CA GLU A 274 9.26 8.79 22.31
C GLU A 274 8.57 8.85 23.68
N ALA A 275 8.64 9.98 24.35
CA ALA A 275 8.06 10.18 25.66
C ALA A 275 6.54 9.98 25.70
N ASP A 276 5.84 10.24 24.60
CA ASP A 276 4.40 10.01 24.45
C ASP A 276 4.06 8.58 24.00
N GLY A 277 5.07 7.74 23.81
CA GLY A 277 4.95 6.35 23.35
C GLY A 277 4.96 6.20 21.82
N THR A 278 5.00 7.26 21.04
CA THR A 278 5.04 7.19 19.58
C THR A 278 6.36 6.56 19.11
N LEU A 279 6.30 5.67 18.13
CA LEU A 279 7.49 5.07 17.53
C LEU A 279 8.03 5.96 16.42
N HIS A 280 9.35 6.17 16.42
CA HIS A 280 10.05 6.89 15.36
C HIS A 280 11.27 6.11 14.88
N SER A 281 11.53 6.15 13.57
CA SER A 281 12.78 5.62 13.03
C SER A 281 13.91 6.62 13.22
N CYS A 282 15.08 6.10 13.60
CA CYS A 282 16.32 6.88 13.79
C CYS A 282 17.31 6.57 12.68
N ALA A 283 17.93 7.60 12.11
CA ALA A 283 19.02 7.43 11.15
C ALA A 283 20.31 6.92 11.83
N THR A 284 20.48 7.22 13.11
CA THR A 284 21.64 6.79 13.91
C THR A 284 21.12 6.13 15.17
N PRO A 285 21.67 4.96 15.55
CA PRO A 285 21.25 4.28 16.78
C PRO A 285 21.48 5.19 18.01
N PRO A 286 20.43 5.40 18.83
CA PRO A 286 20.57 6.26 20.02
C PRO A 286 21.37 5.59 21.16
N GLY A 287 21.73 4.32 21.01
CA GLY A 287 22.46 3.53 21.99
C GLY A 287 22.31 2.02 21.72
N ASP A 288 22.59 1.20 22.71
CA ASP A 288 22.32 -0.24 22.62
C ASP A 288 20.80 -0.47 22.61
N PRO A 289 20.30 -1.34 21.72
CA PRO A 289 18.87 -1.62 21.67
C PRO A 289 18.40 -2.36 22.92
N ALA A 290 17.28 -1.93 23.48
CA ALA A 290 16.62 -2.66 24.58
C ALA A 290 16.04 -4.00 24.12
N GLY A 291 15.66 -4.08 22.83
CA GLY A 291 15.17 -5.30 22.20
C GLY A 291 15.51 -5.31 20.70
N TRP A 292 15.50 -6.49 20.12
CA TRP A 292 15.72 -6.64 18.68
C TRP A 292 14.81 -7.71 18.08
N GLY A 293 14.44 -7.48 16.80
CA GLY A 293 13.74 -8.47 15.97
C GLY A 293 14.54 -8.72 14.69
N ARG A 294 14.58 -9.95 14.21
CA ARG A 294 15.26 -10.34 12.98
C ARG A 294 14.45 -11.42 12.25
N GLY A 295 14.26 -11.23 10.96
CA GLY A 295 13.54 -12.20 10.15
C GLY A 295 13.61 -11.90 8.66
N PRO A 296 13.25 -12.89 7.81
CA PRO A 296 13.09 -12.69 6.39
C PRO A 296 11.89 -11.78 6.09
N ILE A 297 11.85 -11.22 4.88
CA ILE A 297 10.78 -10.31 4.42
C ILE A 297 9.40 -10.91 4.67
N GLY A 298 9.18 -12.17 4.26
CA GLY A 298 7.90 -12.85 4.43
C GLY A 298 7.44 -12.93 5.89
N ALA A 299 8.36 -13.18 6.84
CA ALA A 299 8.03 -13.22 8.27
C ALA A 299 7.56 -11.85 8.80
N TRP A 300 8.23 -10.77 8.42
CA TRP A 300 7.82 -9.42 8.78
C TRP A 300 6.47 -9.02 8.19
N ILE A 301 6.24 -9.35 6.92
CA ILE A 301 4.95 -9.08 6.26
C ILE A 301 3.83 -9.85 6.96
N THR A 302 4.03 -11.13 7.29
CA THR A 302 3.06 -11.95 8.03
C THR A 302 2.78 -11.35 9.41
N ALA A 303 3.81 -10.94 10.16
CA ALA A 303 3.63 -10.27 11.44
C ALA A 303 2.80 -8.99 11.35
N MET A 304 3.04 -8.16 10.33
CA MET A 304 2.31 -6.90 10.10
C MET A 304 0.87 -7.12 9.63
N LEU A 305 0.62 -8.16 8.82
CA LEU A 305 -0.68 -8.36 8.18
C LEU A 305 -1.62 -9.28 8.96
N ASP A 306 -1.07 -10.27 9.66
CA ASP A 306 -1.85 -11.32 10.32
C ASP A 306 -1.66 -11.29 11.86
N GLY A 307 -0.75 -10.45 12.36
CA GLY A 307 -0.42 -10.38 13.79
C GLY A 307 0.41 -11.59 14.28
N ASP A 308 0.87 -12.45 13.35
CA ASP A 308 1.68 -13.63 13.69
C ASP A 308 3.18 -13.30 13.61
N GLY A 309 3.78 -13.02 14.77
CA GLY A 309 5.20 -12.74 14.89
C GLY A 309 6.08 -13.97 15.13
N GLN A 310 5.56 -15.19 15.08
CA GLN A 310 6.31 -16.40 15.47
C GLN A 310 7.53 -16.68 14.58
N SER A 311 7.49 -16.26 13.31
CA SER A 311 8.59 -16.43 12.36
C SER A 311 9.68 -15.34 12.47
N VAL A 312 9.45 -14.30 13.24
CA VAL A 312 10.45 -13.27 13.55
C VAL A 312 11.22 -13.70 14.80
N LEU A 313 12.54 -13.83 14.68
CA LEU A 313 13.39 -14.08 15.86
C LEU A 313 13.45 -12.82 16.71
N ILE A 314 13.13 -12.97 17.98
CA ILE A 314 13.08 -11.87 18.96
C ILE A 314 14.09 -12.14 20.06
N GLY A 315 14.78 -11.09 20.51
CA GLY A 315 15.69 -11.18 21.66
C GLY A 315 15.68 -9.94 22.54
N ASP A 316 16.24 -10.07 23.72
CA ASP A 316 16.28 -9.12 24.83
C ASP A 316 14.86 -8.75 25.31
N ASP A 317 14.37 -7.54 25.11
CA ASP A 317 13.01 -7.16 25.50
C ASP A 317 11.97 -7.69 24.49
N GLU A 318 11.65 -8.98 24.59
CA GLU A 318 10.66 -9.67 23.75
C GLU A 318 9.28 -8.98 23.80
N LYS A 319 8.92 -8.40 24.94
CA LYS A 319 7.66 -7.71 25.11
C LYS A 319 7.60 -6.43 24.29
N LEU A 320 8.70 -5.66 24.22
CA LEU A 320 8.77 -4.45 23.39
C LEU A 320 8.52 -4.78 21.93
N ILE A 321 9.16 -5.82 21.41
CA ILE A 321 9.00 -6.24 20.01
C ILE A 321 7.59 -6.80 19.78
N GLY A 322 7.09 -7.69 20.65
CA GLY A 322 5.75 -8.25 20.54
C GLY A 322 4.65 -7.18 20.56
N ASP A 323 4.72 -6.23 21.49
CA ASP A 323 3.78 -5.10 21.56
C ASP A 323 3.87 -4.21 20.31
N SER A 324 5.07 -4.06 19.72
CA SER A 324 5.26 -3.31 18.48
C SER A 324 4.59 -4.00 17.30
N LEU A 325 4.77 -5.32 17.13
CA LEU A 325 4.14 -6.08 16.05
C LEU A 325 2.61 -6.09 16.18
N ALA A 326 2.08 -6.29 17.39
CA ALA A 326 0.66 -6.19 17.66
C ALA A 326 0.12 -4.79 17.34
N GLY A 327 0.86 -3.74 17.71
CA GLY A 327 0.52 -2.35 17.42
C GLY A 327 0.48 -2.06 15.92
N PHE A 328 1.40 -2.61 15.11
CA PHE A 328 1.33 -2.51 13.66
C PHE A 328 0.06 -3.13 13.11
N PHE A 329 -0.21 -4.38 13.48
CA PHE A 329 -1.39 -5.10 13.04
C PHE A 329 -2.67 -4.33 13.37
N GLU A 330 -2.85 -3.94 14.63
CA GLU A 330 -4.01 -3.20 15.08
C GLU A 330 -4.17 -1.88 14.31
N THR A 331 -3.08 -1.12 14.17
CA THR A 331 -3.14 0.23 13.60
C THR A 331 -3.36 0.25 12.10
N LEU A 332 -2.74 -0.67 11.35
CA LEU A 332 -2.89 -0.73 9.90
C LEU A 332 -4.27 -1.22 9.46
N TRP A 333 -4.94 -2.03 10.29
CA TRP A 333 -6.18 -2.70 9.93
C TRP A 333 -7.39 -2.33 10.79
N SER A 334 -7.23 -1.45 11.78
CA SER A 334 -8.37 -0.96 12.55
C SER A 334 -9.29 -0.08 11.71
N PRO A 335 -10.61 -0.30 11.74
CA PRO A 335 -11.57 0.61 11.15
C PRO A 335 -11.41 2.00 11.72
N GLN A 336 -11.45 3.04 10.88
CA GLN A 336 -11.43 4.42 11.36
C GLN A 336 -12.76 4.75 12.00
N PRO A 337 -12.78 5.35 13.18
CA PRO A 337 -13.98 6.05 13.64
C PRO A 337 -14.20 7.24 12.69
N PHE A 338 -15.32 7.22 11.99
CA PHE A 338 -15.79 8.33 11.15
C PHE A 338 -16.32 9.48 12.01
#